data_6a1aa43644846806170cecba616150f1
#
_entry.id   6a1aa43644846806170cecba616150f1
#
_cell.length_a   1.000
_cell.length_b   1.000
_cell.length_c   1.000
_cell.angle_alpha   90.00
_cell.angle_beta   90.00
_cell.angle_gamma   90.00
#
_symmetry.space_group_name_H-M   'P 1'
#
loop_
_entity.id
_entity.type
_entity.pdbx_description
1 polymer ?
#
loop_
_entity_poly.entity_id
_entity_poly.type
_entity_poly.pdbx_seq_one_letter_code
_entity_poly.pdbx_strand_id
1 'polypeptide(L)'
;PWQAAMFGNPHLKTIIPISGLIGVHDLMWRNGSMEARGLAMHNGVYGSFGWDGDSEDWQTMCRGYVEGYANGPAAYLAGDEVNYAGNTYWTDRHFLERTIQNYNGSIYFIHGMQDWNVDPHMAFPAYKQLQQAGFEIKGLFGQWGHHYPDRPGDHNGMPAGRGAEAYPQSVR
;
A
#
# COMPACT_ATOMS: atom_id res chain seq x y z
N PRO A 1 4.89 6.10 2.89
CA PRO A 1 6.29 5.85 3.23
C PRO A 1 7.08 5.23 2.08
N TRP A 2 6.59 4.16 1.43
CA TRP A 2 7.30 3.48 0.34
C TRP A 2 7.60 4.40 -0.84
N GLN A 3 6.62 5.19 -1.26
CA GLN A 3 6.81 6.15 -2.34
C GLN A 3 7.87 7.20 -2.00
N ALA A 4 7.95 7.66 -0.77
CA ALA A 4 8.99 8.58 -0.34
C ALA A 4 10.39 7.91 -0.34
N ALA A 5 10.46 6.65 0.08
CA ALA A 5 11.71 5.90 0.11
C ALA A 5 12.26 5.62 -1.30
N MET A 6 11.41 5.27 -2.26
CA MET A 6 11.84 4.92 -3.61
C MET A 6 12.56 6.04 -4.37
N PHE A 7 12.42 7.29 -3.93
CA PHE A 7 13.11 8.44 -4.55
C PHE A 7 14.50 8.72 -3.98
N GLY A 8 14.93 8.00 -2.94
CA GLY A 8 16.31 8.08 -2.44
C GLY A 8 16.67 9.38 -1.76
N ASN A 9 15.75 10.01 -1.04
CA ASN A 9 16.04 11.23 -0.31
C ASN A 9 17.07 10.97 0.80
N PRO A 10 18.28 11.60 0.79
CA PRO A 10 19.33 11.33 1.76
C PRO A 10 18.99 11.81 3.19
N HIS A 11 17.99 12.65 3.33
CA HIS A 11 17.52 13.14 4.63
C HIS A 11 16.47 12.22 5.27
N LEU A 12 15.89 11.28 4.51
CA LEU A 12 14.94 10.29 5.00
C LEU A 12 15.69 9.15 5.66
N LYS A 13 15.71 9.12 7.00
CA LYS A 13 16.50 8.17 7.79
C LYS A 13 15.71 6.92 8.21
N THR A 14 14.41 7.06 8.38
CA THR A 14 13.54 5.96 8.81
C THR A 14 12.19 6.07 8.15
N ILE A 15 11.61 4.96 7.75
CA ILE A 15 10.21 4.86 7.37
C ILE A 15 9.47 3.87 8.26
N ILE A 16 8.21 4.18 8.54
CA ILE A 16 7.31 3.32 9.32
C ILE A 16 6.05 3.06 8.49
N PRO A 17 6.10 2.13 7.53
CA PRO A 17 4.90 1.75 6.79
C PRO A 17 3.98 0.91 7.68
N ILE A 18 2.75 1.39 7.85
CA ILE A 18 1.68 0.71 8.60
C ILE A 18 0.61 0.36 7.59
N SER A 19 0.36 -0.92 7.37
CA SER A 19 -0.57 -1.43 6.35
C SER A 19 -0.37 -0.80 4.97
N GLY A 20 0.88 -0.47 4.65
CA GLY A 20 1.25 0.27 3.45
C GLY A 20 1.36 -0.62 2.22
N LEU A 21 0.71 -0.21 1.15
CA LEU A 21 0.77 -0.88 -0.15
C LEU A 21 2.15 -0.71 -0.78
N ILE A 22 2.78 -1.83 -1.16
CA ILE A 22 4.12 -1.86 -1.79
C ILE A 22 4.03 -1.86 -3.30
N GLY A 23 2.97 -2.47 -3.85
CA GLY A 23 2.70 -2.50 -5.28
C GLY A 23 1.20 -2.57 -5.53
N VAL A 24 0.70 -1.73 -6.42
CA VAL A 24 -0.73 -1.71 -6.74
C VAL A 24 -1.11 -2.90 -7.62
N HIS A 25 -0.20 -3.31 -8.51
CA HIS A 25 -0.41 -4.44 -9.41
C HIS A 25 -0.78 -5.72 -8.65
N ASP A 26 0.01 -6.11 -7.67
CA ASP A 26 -0.18 -7.36 -6.92
C ASP A 26 -1.44 -7.38 -6.05
N LEU A 27 -2.01 -6.21 -5.78
CA LEU A 27 -3.31 -6.09 -5.15
C LEU A 27 -4.45 -6.34 -6.14
N MET A 28 -4.28 -5.89 -7.37
CA MET A 28 -5.32 -5.88 -8.39
C MET A 28 -5.31 -7.13 -9.28
N TRP A 29 -4.15 -7.73 -9.46
CA TRP A 29 -3.94 -8.85 -10.36
C TRP A 29 -3.24 -10.00 -9.65
N ARG A 30 -3.76 -11.22 -9.81
CA ARG A 30 -3.18 -12.44 -9.25
C ARG A 30 -3.13 -13.52 -10.33
N ASN A 31 -1.92 -13.94 -10.68
CA ASN A 31 -1.70 -14.97 -11.69
C ASN A 31 -2.40 -14.67 -13.03
N GLY A 32 -2.38 -13.42 -13.45
CA GLY A 32 -3.04 -12.99 -14.70
C GLY A 32 -4.56 -12.84 -14.62
N SER A 33 -5.13 -12.97 -13.42
CA SER A 33 -6.56 -12.76 -13.16
C SER A 33 -6.78 -11.51 -12.35
N MET A 34 -7.72 -10.67 -12.80
CA MET A 34 -8.11 -9.48 -12.08
C MET A 34 -8.86 -9.84 -10.79
N GLU A 35 -8.47 -9.21 -9.71
CA GLU A 35 -9.18 -9.28 -8.44
C GLU A 35 -10.50 -8.49 -8.54
N ALA A 36 -11.63 -9.15 -8.40
CA ALA A 36 -12.95 -8.51 -8.52
C ALA A 36 -13.13 -7.36 -7.50
N ARG A 37 -12.56 -7.51 -6.32
CA ARG A 37 -12.52 -6.49 -5.28
C ARG A 37 -11.71 -5.26 -5.72
N GLY A 38 -10.69 -5.45 -6.55
CA GLY A 38 -9.84 -4.37 -7.05
C GLY A 38 -10.62 -3.28 -7.76
N LEU A 39 -11.58 -3.64 -8.60
CA LEU A 39 -12.45 -2.69 -9.28
C LEU A 39 -13.28 -1.85 -8.28
N ALA A 40 -13.91 -2.51 -7.32
CA ALA A 40 -14.72 -1.84 -6.32
C ALA A 40 -13.89 -0.93 -5.40
N MET A 41 -12.71 -1.41 -4.97
CA MET A 41 -11.82 -0.64 -4.11
C MET A 41 -11.21 0.56 -4.85
N HIS A 42 -10.72 0.36 -6.06
CA HIS A 42 -10.08 1.42 -6.83
C HIS A 42 -11.06 2.55 -7.17
N ASN A 43 -12.24 2.21 -7.65
CA ASN A 43 -13.20 3.21 -8.11
C ASN A 43 -14.17 3.66 -7.02
N GLY A 44 -14.67 2.73 -6.19
CA GLY A 44 -15.67 3.03 -5.19
C GLY A 44 -15.10 3.62 -3.92
N VAL A 45 -13.98 3.11 -3.44
CA VAL A 45 -13.38 3.56 -2.17
C VAL A 45 -12.33 4.64 -2.40
N TYR A 46 -11.25 4.31 -3.08
CA TYR A 46 -10.17 5.29 -3.26
C TYR A 46 -10.57 6.45 -4.17
N GLY A 47 -11.40 6.19 -5.17
CA GLY A 47 -11.96 7.22 -6.02
C GLY A 47 -12.80 8.24 -5.24
N SER A 48 -13.63 7.77 -4.31
CA SER A 48 -14.49 8.65 -3.53
C SER A 48 -13.74 9.58 -2.58
N PHE A 49 -12.57 9.20 -2.10
CA PHE A 49 -11.76 10.06 -1.23
C PHE A 49 -11.26 11.34 -1.88
N GLY A 50 -11.20 11.38 -3.20
CA GLY A 50 -10.84 12.58 -3.93
C GLY A 50 -12.03 13.49 -4.25
N TRP A 51 -13.25 13.10 -3.87
CA TRP A 51 -14.48 13.84 -4.22
C TRP A 51 -14.92 14.82 -3.14
N ASP A 52 -14.39 14.73 -1.95
CA ASP A 52 -14.64 15.66 -0.84
C ASP A 52 -13.87 16.98 -1.03
N GLY A 53 -13.72 17.38 -2.26
CA GLY A 53 -13.06 18.62 -2.54
C GLY A 53 -13.89 19.81 -2.12
N ASP A 54 -13.22 20.75 -1.56
CA ASP A 54 -13.62 22.13 -1.67
C ASP A 54 -14.08 22.35 -3.12
N SER A 55 -15.26 22.85 -3.28
CA SER A 55 -15.98 23.00 -4.55
C SER A 55 -15.24 23.81 -5.62
N GLU A 56 -14.03 24.22 -5.33
CA GLU A 56 -13.21 25.07 -6.18
C GLU A 56 -12.20 24.24 -6.96
N ASP A 57 -12.45 24.06 -8.23
CA ASP A 57 -11.50 23.62 -9.25
C ASP A 57 -10.84 22.24 -9.08
N TRP A 58 -11.44 21.30 -8.32
CA TRP A 58 -10.89 19.96 -8.24
C TRP A 58 -10.71 19.29 -9.61
N GLN A 59 -11.59 19.60 -10.58
CA GLN A 59 -11.47 19.11 -11.95
C GLN A 59 -10.23 19.65 -12.66
N THR A 60 -9.79 20.85 -12.32
CA THR A 60 -8.60 21.46 -12.89
C THR A 60 -7.34 21.06 -12.11
N MET A 61 -7.41 21.12 -10.80
CA MET A 61 -6.27 20.78 -9.93
C MET A 61 -6.01 19.28 -9.83
N CYS A 62 -7.07 18.47 -9.88
CA CYS A 62 -6.99 17.01 -9.78
C CYS A 62 -7.27 16.31 -11.12
N ARG A 63 -7.02 16.97 -12.23
CA ARG A 63 -7.31 16.44 -13.56
C ARG A 63 -6.73 15.07 -13.80
N GLY A 64 -5.49 14.84 -13.46
CA GLY A 64 -4.84 13.52 -13.58
C GLY A 64 -5.52 12.44 -12.73
N TYR A 65 -6.08 12.83 -11.61
CA TYR A 65 -6.85 11.92 -10.75
C TYR A 65 -8.20 11.55 -11.41
N VAL A 66 -8.90 12.53 -11.95
CA VAL A 66 -10.18 12.33 -12.66
C VAL A 66 -9.98 11.45 -13.89
N GLU A 67 -8.95 11.73 -14.68
CA GLU A 67 -8.60 10.93 -15.84
C GLU A 67 -8.23 9.48 -15.45
N GLY A 68 -7.46 9.31 -14.39
CA GLY A 68 -7.13 7.99 -13.84
C GLY A 68 -8.36 7.24 -13.33
N TYR A 69 -9.27 7.93 -12.67
CA TYR A 69 -10.54 7.37 -12.21
C TYR A 69 -11.44 6.94 -13.39
N ALA A 70 -11.56 7.78 -14.39
CA ALA A 70 -12.38 7.49 -15.56
C ALA A 70 -11.82 6.36 -16.41
N ASN A 71 -10.50 6.27 -16.54
CA ASN A 71 -9.84 5.28 -17.39
C ASN A 71 -9.55 3.97 -16.66
N GLY A 72 -9.41 3.99 -15.35
CA GLY A 72 -9.15 2.79 -14.54
C GLY A 72 -10.17 1.68 -14.76
N PRO A 73 -11.50 1.95 -14.70
CA PRO A 73 -12.51 0.94 -14.97
C PRO A 73 -12.41 0.32 -16.36
N ALA A 74 -12.11 1.13 -17.37
CA ALA A 74 -11.97 0.63 -18.74
C ALA A 74 -10.77 -0.32 -18.88
N ALA A 75 -9.65 -0.01 -18.26
CA ALA A 75 -8.48 -0.87 -18.22
C ALA A 75 -8.76 -2.19 -17.49
N TYR A 76 -9.46 -2.15 -16.37
CA TYR A 76 -9.87 -3.34 -15.64
C TYR A 76 -10.82 -4.21 -16.46
N LEU A 77 -11.83 -3.60 -17.07
CA LEU A 77 -12.82 -4.32 -17.89
C LEU A 77 -12.20 -4.90 -19.17
N ALA A 78 -11.20 -4.25 -19.73
CA ALA A 78 -10.46 -4.76 -20.88
C ALA A 78 -9.51 -5.91 -20.51
N GLY A 79 -9.27 -6.16 -19.23
CA GLY A 79 -8.31 -7.17 -18.78
C GLY A 79 -6.86 -6.82 -19.12
N ASP A 80 -6.58 -5.56 -19.35
CA ASP A 80 -5.27 -5.09 -19.80
C ASP A 80 -4.32 -4.87 -18.62
N GLU A 81 -3.78 -5.97 -18.12
CA GLU A 81 -2.79 -5.97 -17.05
C GLU A 81 -1.48 -5.30 -17.48
N VAL A 82 -1.08 -5.50 -18.72
CA VAL A 82 0.28 -5.17 -19.18
C VAL A 82 0.35 -3.81 -19.86
N ASN A 83 -0.68 -3.44 -20.61
CA ASN A 83 -0.60 -2.32 -21.55
C ASN A 83 -1.27 -1.04 -21.08
N TYR A 84 -1.82 -1.02 -19.88
CA TYR A 84 -2.42 0.19 -19.37
C TYR A 84 -1.39 1.32 -19.30
N ALA A 85 -1.75 2.49 -19.80
CA ALA A 85 -0.89 3.67 -19.86
C ALA A 85 0.50 3.44 -20.49
N GLY A 86 0.58 2.60 -21.51
CA GLY A 86 1.83 2.35 -22.25
C GLY A 86 2.86 1.52 -21.48
N ASN A 87 2.41 0.59 -20.67
CA ASN A 87 3.22 -0.38 -19.91
C ASN A 87 3.93 0.18 -18.67
N THR A 88 3.78 1.44 -18.35
CA THR A 88 4.47 2.00 -17.17
C THR A 88 3.57 2.12 -15.95
N TYR A 89 2.26 2.05 -16.12
CA TYR A 89 1.30 2.29 -15.03
C TYR A 89 1.55 1.44 -13.79
N TRP A 90 1.67 0.14 -13.96
CA TRP A 90 1.89 -0.79 -12.85
C TRP A 90 3.33 -0.74 -12.34
N THR A 91 4.30 -0.64 -13.24
CA THR A 91 5.72 -0.54 -12.91
C THR A 91 6.01 0.72 -12.09
N ASP A 92 5.42 1.85 -12.46
CA ASP A 92 5.60 3.12 -11.73
C ASP A 92 4.99 3.08 -10.33
N ARG A 93 4.06 2.17 -10.10
CA ARG A 93 3.37 1.96 -8.83
C ARG A 93 3.87 0.74 -8.05
N HIS A 94 4.98 0.16 -8.46
CA HIS A 94 5.68 -0.89 -7.74
C HIS A 94 6.89 -0.28 -7.03
N PHE A 95 6.85 -0.25 -5.70
CA PHE A 95 7.79 0.55 -4.91
C PHE A 95 8.97 -0.24 -4.37
N LEU A 96 8.89 -1.57 -4.29
CA LEU A 96 9.85 -2.40 -3.57
C LEU A 96 11.24 -2.34 -4.19
N GLU A 97 11.38 -2.65 -5.46
CA GLU A 97 12.68 -2.65 -6.15
C GLU A 97 13.35 -1.29 -6.10
N ARG A 98 12.59 -0.23 -6.38
CA ARG A 98 13.11 1.15 -6.34
C ARG A 98 13.49 1.57 -4.92
N THR A 99 12.78 1.09 -3.91
CA THR A 99 13.17 1.29 -2.51
C THR A 99 14.48 0.57 -2.22
N ILE A 100 14.63 -0.67 -2.64
CA ILE A 100 15.87 -1.44 -2.47
C ILE A 100 17.07 -0.75 -3.14
N GLN A 101 16.85 -0.19 -4.31
CA GLN A 101 17.93 0.48 -5.08
C GLN A 101 18.33 1.84 -4.52
N ASN A 102 17.38 2.61 -4.00
CA ASN A 102 17.56 4.02 -3.75
C ASN A 102 17.53 4.42 -2.27
N TYR A 103 16.95 3.62 -1.40
CA TYR A 103 16.80 3.95 0.02
C TYR A 103 17.91 3.34 0.87
N ASN A 104 18.43 4.12 1.83
CA ASN A 104 19.53 3.71 2.70
C ASN A 104 19.17 3.85 4.20
N GLY A 105 17.92 4.11 4.53
CA GLY A 105 17.47 4.25 5.91
C GLY A 105 16.96 2.95 6.52
N SER A 106 16.59 3.01 7.79
CA SER A 106 15.97 1.91 8.50
C SER A 106 14.45 1.81 8.23
N ILE A 107 13.90 0.64 8.46
CA ILE A 107 12.48 0.37 8.19
C ILE A 107 11.85 -0.30 9.43
N TYR A 108 10.74 0.25 9.90
CA TYR A 108 9.88 -0.43 10.86
C TYR A 108 8.56 -0.82 10.18
N PHE A 109 8.45 -2.06 9.76
CA PHE A 109 7.35 -2.56 8.97
C PHE A 109 6.24 -3.12 9.87
N ILE A 110 5.06 -2.50 9.84
CA ILE A 110 3.91 -2.88 10.64
C ILE A 110 2.78 -3.33 9.72
N HIS A 111 2.25 -4.55 9.92
CA HIS A 111 1.19 -5.07 9.06
C HIS A 111 0.28 -6.06 9.80
N GLY A 112 -1.04 -5.90 9.60
CA GLY A 112 -2.04 -6.84 10.11
C GLY A 112 -2.14 -8.09 9.22
N MET A 113 -2.04 -9.27 9.81
CA MET A 113 -2.13 -10.53 9.08
C MET A 113 -3.56 -10.90 8.67
N GLN A 114 -4.54 -10.12 9.12
CA GLN A 114 -5.95 -10.22 8.72
C GLN A 114 -6.38 -9.03 7.86
N ASP A 115 -5.42 -8.29 7.32
CA ASP A 115 -5.69 -7.17 6.44
C ASP A 115 -6.32 -7.66 5.14
N TRP A 116 -7.59 -7.32 4.94
CA TRP A 116 -8.35 -7.66 3.75
C TRP A 116 -8.26 -6.58 2.67
N ASN A 117 -7.76 -5.40 3.02
CA ASN A 117 -7.61 -4.27 2.13
C ASN A 117 -6.24 -4.30 1.43
N VAL A 118 -5.17 -4.32 2.21
CA VAL A 118 -3.82 -4.56 1.71
C VAL A 118 -3.37 -5.94 2.17
N ASP A 119 -3.59 -6.93 1.34
CA ASP A 119 -3.41 -8.33 1.73
C ASP A 119 -1.97 -8.63 2.20
N PRO A 120 -1.81 -9.38 3.28
CA PRO A 120 -0.50 -9.69 3.84
C PRO A 120 0.40 -10.56 2.94
N HIS A 121 -0.16 -11.15 1.88
CA HIS A 121 0.63 -11.92 0.91
C HIS A 121 1.72 -11.09 0.21
N MET A 122 1.55 -9.76 0.15
CA MET A 122 2.59 -8.85 -0.37
C MET A 122 3.55 -8.40 0.74
N ALA A 123 3.04 -8.20 1.94
CA ALA A 123 3.79 -7.60 3.04
C ALA A 123 4.93 -8.49 3.54
N PHE A 124 4.65 -9.75 3.81
CA PHE A 124 5.64 -10.66 4.36
C PHE A 124 6.77 -11.03 3.37
N PRO A 125 6.50 -11.34 2.10
CA PRO A 125 7.55 -11.50 1.11
C PRO A 125 8.43 -10.26 0.92
N ALA A 126 7.83 -9.06 0.91
CA ALA A 126 8.58 -7.82 0.81
C ALA A 126 9.49 -7.58 2.02
N TYR A 127 8.99 -7.85 3.23
CA TYR A 127 9.81 -7.83 4.44
C TYR A 127 11.04 -8.73 4.31
N LYS A 128 10.87 -9.96 3.82
CA LYS A 128 11.96 -10.91 3.59
C LYS A 128 12.97 -10.42 2.55
N GLN A 129 12.49 -9.84 1.45
CA GLN A 129 13.37 -9.30 0.41
C GLN A 129 14.19 -8.11 0.94
N LEU A 130 13.59 -7.23 1.73
CA LEU A 130 14.29 -6.11 2.37
C LEU A 130 15.36 -6.59 3.37
N GLN A 131 15.06 -7.65 4.15
CA GLN A 131 16.07 -8.28 5.01
C GLN A 131 17.25 -8.85 4.19
N GLN A 132 16.95 -9.55 3.10
CA GLN A 132 17.96 -10.13 2.21
C GLN A 132 18.80 -9.05 1.50
N ALA A 133 18.20 -7.90 1.21
CA ALA A 133 18.89 -6.73 0.67
C ALA A 133 19.75 -5.99 1.71
N GLY A 134 19.75 -6.41 2.96
CA GLY A 134 20.63 -5.88 4.00
C GLY A 134 20.08 -4.67 4.75
N PHE A 135 18.78 -4.36 4.64
CA PHE A 135 18.20 -3.26 5.39
C PHE A 135 18.18 -3.52 6.90
N GLU A 136 18.43 -2.48 7.69
CA GLU A 136 18.07 -2.47 9.10
C GLU A 136 16.55 -2.40 9.21
N ILE A 137 15.91 -3.55 9.40
CA ILE A 137 14.47 -3.66 9.38
C ILE A 137 13.92 -4.42 10.60
N LYS A 138 12.89 -3.86 11.23
CA LYS A 138 12.04 -4.54 12.21
C LYS A 138 10.66 -4.77 11.62
N GLY A 139 10.02 -5.87 12.02
CA GLY A 139 8.64 -6.18 11.63
C GLY A 139 7.75 -6.35 12.85
N LEU A 140 6.55 -5.78 12.79
CA LEU A 140 5.46 -6.07 13.72
C LEU A 140 4.28 -6.60 12.90
N PHE A 141 4.05 -7.90 12.99
CA PHE A 141 2.97 -8.60 12.32
C PHE A 141 2.04 -9.21 13.37
N GLY A 142 0.73 -9.02 13.21
CA GLY A 142 -0.19 -9.54 14.22
C GLY A 142 -1.62 -9.69 13.72
N GLN A 143 -2.50 -10.10 14.63
CA GLN A 143 -3.88 -10.49 14.34
C GLN A 143 -4.83 -9.28 14.32
N TRP A 144 -4.61 -8.34 13.42
CA TRP A 144 -5.51 -7.22 13.17
C TRP A 144 -5.71 -7.02 11.67
N GLY A 145 -6.72 -6.25 11.31
CA GLY A 145 -7.07 -5.91 9.93
C GLY A 145 -6.32 -4.68 9.40
N HIS A 146 -6.98 -3.90 8.54
CA HIS A 146 -6.40 -2.74 7.88
C HIS A 146 -6.42 -1.48 8.76
N HIS A 147 -5.84 -1.56 9.95
CA HIS A 147 -5.79 -0.43 10.88
C HIS A 147 -4.50 -0.44 11.70
N TYR A 148 -4.39 0.53 12.59
CA TYR A 148 -3.29 0.59 13.53
C TYR A 148 -3.45 -0.48 14.61
N PRO A 149 -2.36 -1.12 15.03
CA PRO A 149 -2.42 -2.21 15.99
C PRO A 149 -2.91 -1.81 17.39
N ASP A 150 -2.97 -0.52 17.67
CA ASP A 150 -3.42 0.06 18.95
C ASP A 150 -4.92 0.38 18.99
N ARG A 151 -5.67 0.19 17.89
CA ARG A 151 -7.11 0.46 17.88
C ARG A 151 -7.89 -0.65 18.55
N PRO A 152 -8.69 -0.33 19.61
CA PRO A 152 -9.60 -1.29 20.19
C PRO A 152 -10.66 -1.73 19.17
N GLY A 153 -10.97 -3.03 19.15
CA GLY A 153 -12.07 -3.57 18.37
C GLY A 153 -11.78 -3.91 16.92
N ASP A 154 -10.57 -3.63 16.42
CA ASP A 154 -10.22 -3.89 15.01
C ASP A 154 -9.49 -5.22 14.79
N HIS A 155 -9.96 -6.24 15.47
CA HIS A 155 -9.34 -7.56 15.46
C HIS A 155 -10.28 -8.65 14.92
N ASN A 156 -11.25 -8.29 14.08
CA ASN A 156 -12.21 -9.23 13.50
C ASN A 156 -12.86 -10.17 14.55
N GLY A 157 -13.29 -9.59 15.70
CA GLY A 157 -13.88 -10.34 16.81
C GLY A 157 -12.87 -11.04 17.73
N MET A 158 -11.59 -10.95 17.45
CA MET A 158 -10.56 -11.39 18.39
C MET A 158 -10.36 -10.34 19.49
N PRO A 159 -10.05 -10.73 20.73
CA PRO A 159 -9.75 -9.78 21.78
C PRO A 159 -8.68 -8.78 21.31
N ALA A 160 -8.81 -7.51 21.70
CA ALA A 160 -7.77 -6.50 21.49
C ALA A 160 -6.45 -7.11 21.96
N GLY A 161 -5.70 -7.61 21.00
CA GLY A 161 -4.64 -8.53 21.32
C GLY A 161 -3.32 -7.80 21.56
N ARG A 162 -2.31 -8.57 21.64
CA ARG A 162 -0.94 -8.14 21.89
C ARG A 162 -0.42 -7.02 20.98
N GLY A 163 -1.12 -6.70 19.88
CA GLY A 163 -0.78 -5.59 19.00
C GLY A 163 -0.92 -4.23 19.67
N ALA A 164 -2.01 -4.02 20.43
CA ALA A 164 -2.24 -2.79 21.17
C ALA A 164 -1.22 -2.58 22.29
N GLU A 165 -0.74 -3.66 22.90
CA GLU A 165 0.27 -3.61 23.95
C GLU A 165 1.70 -3.49 23.42
N ALA A 166 1.98 -4.13 22.29
CA ALA A 166 3.33 -4.17 21.71
C ALA A 166 3.68 -2.88 20.96
N TYR A 167 2.71 -2.20 20.37
CA TYR A 167 2.97 -1.01 19.57
C TYR A 167 3.64 0.14 20.36
N PRO A 168 3.16 0.53 21.56
CA PRO A 168 3.81 1.57 22.33
C PRO A 168 5.23 1.21 22.80
N GLN A 169 5.50 -0.08 22.98
CA GLN A 169 6.82 -0.55 23.41
C GLN A 169 7.81 -0.64 22.24
N SER A 170 7.31 -0.85 21.04
CA SER A 170 8.14 -1.06 19.86
C SER A 170 8.57 0.23 19.16
N VAL A 171 7.91 1.35 19.43
CA VAL A 171 8.26 2.68 18.89
C VAL A 171 9.06 3.54 19.87
N ARG A 172 9.36 3.03 21.06
CA ARG A 172 10.30 3.60 22.02
C ARG A 172 11.68 2.99 21.80
#